data_4376e834a4d58b2be0c575a089633ccf
#
_entry.id   4376e834a4d58b2be0c575a089633ccf
#
_cell.length_a   1.000
_cell.length_b   1.000
_cell.length_c   1.000
_cell.angle_alpha   90.00
_cell.angle_beta   90.00
_cell.angle_gamma   90.00
#
_symmetry.space_group_name_H-M   'P 1'
#
loop_
_entity.id
_entity.type
_entity.pdbx_description
1 polymer ?
#
loop_
_entity_poly.entity_id
_entity_poly.type
_entity_poly.pdbx_seq_one_letter_code
_entity_poly.pdbx_strand_id
1 'polypeptide(L)'
;MKLQVLVAAVNQDTDALAEKMNLETEAVIVNQCEGFACQEYLHKGRRIRCFSMAERGVGLSRNTALLHAEGDICLFSDEDIVFDSGYEKKV
;
A
#
# COMPACT_ATOMS: atom_id res chain seq x y z
N MET A 1 -5.23 15.18 -10.41
CA MET A 1 -3.98 14.66 -9.89
C MET A 1 -4.26 13.39 -9.09
N LYS A 2 -3.47 12.35 -9.30
CA LYS A 2 -3.72 11.03 -8.73
C LYS A 2 -2.81 10.79 -7.52
N LEU A 3 -3.41 10.61 -6.35
CA LEU A 3 -2.69 10.28 -5.12
C LEU A 3 -2.63 8.76 -4.96
N GLN A 4 -1.45 8.24 -4.67
CA GLN A 4 -1.27 6.81 -4.38
C GLN A 4 -0.49 6.65 -3.09
N VAL A 5 -0.97 5.79 -2.20
CA VAL A 5 -0.30 5.47 -0.94
C VAL A 5 0.61 4.25 -1.17
N LEU A 6 1.86 4.36 -0.75
CA LEU A 6 2.84 3.28 -0.85
C LEU A 6 3.07 2.73 0.56
N VAL A 7 2.64 1.48 0.80
CA VAL A 7 2.62 0.88 2.14
C VAL A 7 3.68 -0.20 2.25
N ALA A 8 4.50 -0.12 3.31
CA ALA A 8 5.43 -1.18 3.70
C ALA A 8 4.82 -1.97 4.85
N ALA A 9 4.65 -3.27 4.68
CA ALA A 9 4.01 -4.14 5.66
C ALA A 9 4.84 -5.40 5.91
N VAL A 10 4.64 -6.04 7.06
CA VAL A 10 5.31 -7.28 7.43
C VAL A 10 4.26 -8.26 7.97
N ASN A 11 4.15 -9.42 7.35
CA ASN A 11 3.24 -10.50 7.76
C ASN A 11 1.79 -10.04 7.99
N GLN A 12 1.29 -9.19 7.10
CA GLN A 12 -0.08 -8.66 7.20
C GLN A 12 -1.03 -9.38 6.23
N ASP A 13 -2.31 -9.36 6.58
CA ASP A 13 -3.36 -9.77 5.66
C ASP A 13 -3.65 -8.60 4.73
N THR A 14 -3.13 -8.67 3.51
CA THR A 14 -3.27 -7.57 2.55
C THR A 14 -4.71 -7.36 2.11
N ASP A 15 -5.57 -8.39 2.21
CA ASP A 15 -6.98 -8.25 1.84
C ASP A 15 -7.76 -7.36 2.82
N ALA A 16 -7.32 -7.32 4.09
CA ALA A 16 -7.96 -6.51 5.13
C ALA A 16 -7.24 -5.19 5.40
N LEU A 17 -6.02 -5.03 4.90
CA LEU A 17 -5.17 -3.91 5.29
C LEU A 17 -5.72 -2.57 4.82
N ALA A 18 -6.30 -2.51 3.63
CA ALA A 18 -6.87 -1.26 3.10
C ALA A 18 -7.99 -0.73 4.01
N GLU A 19 -8.83 -1.60 4.53
CA GLU A 19 -9.89 -1.20 5.46
C GLU A 19 -9.32 -0.80 6.81
N LYS A 20 -8.36 -1.57 7.31
CA LYS A 20 -7.70 -1.30 8.59
C LYS A 20 -7.00 0.05 8.61
N MET A 21 -6.37 0.44 7.50
CA MET A 21 -5.68 1.72 7.36
C MET A 21 -6.60 2.84 6.91
N ASN A 22 -7.86 2.55 6.62
CA ASN A 22 -8.84 3.50 6.09
C ASN A 22 -8.35 4.15 4.77
N LEU A 23 -7.88 3.32 3.85
CA LEU A 23 -7.41 3.81 2.56
C LEU A 23 -8.60 4.24 1.69
N GLU A 24 -8.54 5.44 1.17
CA GLU A 24 -9.58 6.01 0.29
C GLU A 24 -9.05 6.34 -1.10
N THR A 25 -7.79 6.02 -1.35
CA THR A 25 -7.11 6.26 -2.63
C THR A 25 -6.52 4.96 -3.14
N GLU A 26 -5.98 4.98 -4.34
CA GLU A 26 -5.18 3.86 -4.84
C GLU A 26 -3.97 3.66 -3.95
N ALA A 27 -3.52 2.42 -3.85
CA ALA A 27 -2.36 2.09 -3.03
C ALA A 27 -1.57 0.93 -3.63
N VAL A 28 -0.27 0.93 -3.32
CA VAL A 28 0.61 -0.21 -3.55
C VAL A 28 1.09 -0.69 -2.18
N ILE A 29 0.80 -1.94 -1.85
CA ILE A 29 1.19 -2.54 -0.59
C ILE A 29 2.27 -3.58 -0.86
N VAL A 30 3.43 -3.42 -0.23
CA VAL A 30 4.51 -4.41 -0.28
C VAL A 30 4.55 -5.09 1.08
N ASN A 31 4.16 -6.37 1.10
CA ASN A 31 4.07 -7.16 2.32
C ASN A 31 5.21 -8.17 2.38
N GLN A 32 6.08 -8.03 3.37
CA GLN A 32 7.18 -8.96 3.60
C GLN A 32 6.67 -10.15 4.42
N CYS A 33 6.67 -11.33 3.81
CA CYS A 33 6.17 -12.55 4.45
C CYS A 33 6.86 -13.77 3.85
N GLU A 34 6.49 -14.96 4.33
CA GLU A 34 7.03 -16.22 3.79
C GLU A 34 6.28 -16.61 2.53
N GLY A 35 6.62 -16.03 1.40
CA GLY A 35 5.95 -16.38 0.17
C GLY A 35 6.10 -15.30 -0.88
N PHE A 36 5.64 -15.62 -2.07
CA PHE A 36 5.67 -14.69 -3.17
C PHE A 36 4.29 -14.66 -3.81
N ALA A 37 3.66 -13.50 -3.83
CA ALA A 37 2.33 -13.35 -4.41
C ALA A 37 2.14 -11.93 -4.94
N CYS A 38 1.29 -11.81 -5.95
CA CYS A 38 0.91 -10.53 -6.51
C CYS A 38 -0.61 -10.54 -6.64
N GLN A 39 -1.27 -9.58 -6.00
CA GLN A 39 -2.72 -9.49 -5.98
C GLN A 39 -3.17 -8.07 -6.30
N GLU A 40 -4.38 -7.94 -6.77
CA GLU A 40 -5.00 -6.66 -7.02
C GLU A 40 -6.49 -6.75 -6.69
N TYR A 41 -7.02 -5.77 -5.97
CA TYR A 41 -8.43 -5.71 -5.65
C TYR A 41 -8.92 -4.26 -5.56
N LEU A 42 -10.23 -4.08 -5.52
CA LEU A 42 -10.84 -2.77 -5.35
C LEU A 42 -11.31 -2.58 -3.90
N HIS A 43 -10.99 -1.41 -3.35
CA HIS A 43 -11.46 -1.00 -2.03
C HIS A 43 -12.03 0.41 -2.16
N LYS A 44 -13.32 0.56 -1.86
CA LYS A 44 -14.06 1.82 -2.05
C LYS A 44 -13.92 2.36 -3.48
N GLY A 45 -13.91 1.44 -4.46
CA GLY A 45 -13.77 1.80 -5.86
C GLY A 45 -12.36 2.18 -6.30
N ARG A 46 -11.37 2.05 -5.43
CA ARG A 46 -9.98 2.37 -5.73
C ARG A 46 -9.15 1.09 -5.83
N ARG A 47 -8.20 1.09 -6.75
CA ARG A 47 -7.36 -0.07 -7.02
C ARG A 47 -6.26 -0.22 -5.97
N ILE A 48 -6.20 -1.38 -5.32
CA ILE A 48 -5.18 -1.73 -4.35
C ILE A 48 -4.33 -2.85 -4.95
N ARG A 49 -3.04 -2.61 -5.12
CA ARG A 49 -2.09 -3.58 -5.64
C ARG A 49 -1.22 -4.08 -4.50
N CYS A 50 -1.11 -5.40 -4.35
CA CYS A 50 -0.39 -6.03 -3.26
C CYS A 50 0.72 -6.93 -3.81
N PHE A 51 1.94 -6.73 -3.32
CA PHE A 51 3.10 -7.55 -3.66
C PHE A 51 3.63 -8.17 -2.38
N SER A 52 3.57 -9.50 -2.30
CA SER A 52 4.13 -10.25 -1.16
C SER A 52 5.49 -10.80 -1.55
N MET A 53 6.47 -10.65 -0.67
CA MET A 53 7.83 -11.09 -0.95
C MET A 53 8.52 -11.56 0.33
N ALA A 54 9.44 -12.53 0.17
CA ALA A 54 10.14 -13.12 1.32
C ALA A 54 11.35 -12.29 1.79
N GLU A 55 11.86 -11.41 0.96
CA GLU A 55 13.02 -10.58 1.31
C GLU A 55 12.64 -9.53 2.34
N ARG A 56 13.57 -9.25 3.24
CA ARG A 56 13.37 -8.33 4.36
C ARG A 56 14.21 -7.07 4.19
N GLY A 57 13.67 -5.96 4.69
CA GLY A 57 14.34 -4.67 4.67
C GLY A 57 13.38 -3.54 4.34
N VAL A 58 13.31 -2.52 5.20
CA VAL A 58 12.40 -1.39 5.01
C VAL A 58 12.72 -0.64 3.71
N GLY A 59 14.01 -0.45 3.43
CA GLY A 59 14.42 0.21 2.19
C GLY A 59 14.00 -0.56 0.95
N LEU A 60 14.09 -1.89 0.98
CA LEU A 60 13.69 -2.73 -0.14
C LEU A 60 12.17 -2.63 -0.37
N SER A 61 11.36 -2.67 0.68
CA SER A 61 9.91 -2.53 0.56
C SER A 61 9.52 -1.20 -0.06
N ARG A 62 10.14 -0.11 0.38
CA ARG A 62 9.86 1.22 -0.15
C ARG A 62 10.28 1.34 -1.61
N ASN A 63 11.44 0.81 -1.96
CA ASN A 63 11.91 0.81 -3.35
C ASN A 63 11.00 0.00 -4.26
N THR A 64 10.55 -1.16 -3.79
CA THR A 64 9.63 -2.00 -4.56
C THR A 64 8.30 -1.28 -4.77
N ALA A 65 7.76 -0.66 -3.73
CA ALA A 65 6.52 0.09 -3.84
C ALA A 65 6.65 1.25 -4.84
N LEU A 66 7.77 1.98 -4.77
CA LEU A 66 8.04 3.10 -5.67
C LEU A 66 8.16 2.63 -7.12
N LEU A 67 8.79 1.49 -7.35
CA LEU A 67 8.95 0.92 -8.69
C LEU A 67 7.59 0.63 -9.35
N HIS A 68 6.59 0.24 -8.56
CA HIS A 68 5.25 -0.06 -9.05
C HIS A 68 4.26 1.10 -8.91
N ALA A 69 4.74 2.26 -8.45
CA ALA A 69 3.87 3.42 -8.25
C ALA A 69 3.42 4.01 -9.58
N GLU A 70 2.15 4.40 -9.63
CA GLU A 70 1.53 5.00 -10.81
C GLU A 70 0.90 6.36 -10.51
N GLY A 71 0.96 6.81 -9.25
CA GLY A 71 0.37 8.06 -8.84
C GLY A 71 1.22 9.27 -9.17
N ASP A 72 0.59 10.42 -9.35
CA ASP A 72 1.28 11.70 -9.52
C ASP A 72 1.91 12.16 -8.20
N ILE A 73 1.24 11.86 -7.09
CA ILE A 73 1.73 12.10 -5.74
C ILE A 73 1.75 10.75 -5.03
N CYS A 74 2.91 10.39 -4.48
CA CYS A 74 3.09 9.13 -3.76
C CYS A 74 3.38 9.42 -2.29
N LEU A 75 2.56 8.85 -1.40
CA LEU A 75 2.67 9.04 0.03
C LEU A 75 3.13 7.73 0.68
N PHE A 76 4.33 7.71 1.23
CA PHE A 76 4.85 6.54 1.94
C PHE A 76 4.18 6.40 3.31
N SER A 77 3.84 5.16 3.67
CA SER A 77 3.20 4.86 4.94
C SER A 77 3.63 3.50 5.46
N ASP A 78 3.61 3.35 6.78
CA ASP A 78 3.76 2.06 7.43
C ASP A 78 2.39 1.44 7.68
N GLU A 79 2.37 0.13 7.91
CA GLU A 79 1.13 -0.65 8.04
C GLU A 79 0.27 -0.29 9.26
N ASP A 80 0.85 0.33 10.28
CA ASP A 80 0.15 0.70 11.51
C ASP A 80 -0.46 2.09 11.49
N ILE A 81 -0.34 2.79 10.36
CA ILE A 81 -0.93 4.12 10.20
C ILE A 81 -2.38 3.97 9.74
N VAL A 82 -3.28 4.72 10.39
CA VAL A 82 -4.69 4.82 9.98
C VAL A 82 -4.94 6.23 9.49
N PHE A 83 -5.40 6.35 8.26
CA PHE A 83 -5.64 7.65 7.64
C PHE A 83 -6.99 8.23 8.07
N ASP A 84 -7.05 9.54 8.20
CA ASP A 84 -8.31 10.25 8.44
C ASP A 84 -9.15 10.25 7.16
N SER A 85 -10.48 10.18 7.31
CA SER A 85 -11.37 10.28 6.18
C SER A 85 -11.17 11.60 5.45
N GLY A 86 -11.15 11.56 4.14
CA GLY A 86 -10.96 12.75 3.32
C GLY A 86 -9.50 13.21 3.20
N TYR A 87 -8.53 12.37 3.57
CA TYR A 87 -7.12 12.74 3.53
C TYR A 87 -6.65 13.14 2.11
N GLU A 88 -7.27 12.58 1.08
CA GLU A 88 -6.93 12.90 -0.30
C GLU A 88 -7.06 14.39 -0.59
N LYS A 89 -8.03 15.04 0.01
CA LYS A 89 -8.28 16.47 -0.18
C LYS A 89 -7.31 17.34 0.60
N LYS A 90 -6.60 16.77 1.56
CA LYS A 90 -5.66 17.51 2.42
C LYS A 90 -4.23 17.49 1.89
N VAL A 91 -3.97 16.65 0.92
CA VAL A 91 -2.62 16.48 0.35
C VAL A 91 -2.40 17.43 -0.82
#